data_efb9814848c867c7107072306fbab428
#
_entry.id   efb9814848c867c7107072306fbab428
#
_cell.length_a   1.000
_cell.length_b   1.000
_cell.length_c   1.000
_cell.angle_alpha   90.00
_cell.angle_beta   90.00
_cell.angle_gamma   90.00
#
_symmetry.space_group_name_H-M   'P 1'
#
loop_
_entity.id
_entity.type
_entity.pdbx_description
1 polymer ?
#
loop_
_entity_poly.entity_id
_entity_poly.type
_entity_poly.pdbx_seq_one_letter_code
_entity_poly.pdbx_strand_id
1 'polypeptide(L)'
;ESESRGLGDVYKRQLYLLARVADTIADSKHGETDFLLNLLREYNDVAQGKNSTLPDFTELAEIQTNENEAELLRNVSDVVDGLEVYSKEDQRLMLECLDIIVSGQILDLERFGPANEGGEISALPTGEEMDDYAYRVAGSVGVFWSKMSLEHLMSLPPEKEKEFFDKGIRFGKALQMINILRDIPEDLRFGRCYIPVSYTHL
;
A
#
# COMPACT_ATOMS: atom_id res chain seq x y z
N GLU A 1 8.04 -22.84 -19.44
CA GLU A 1 8.41 -22.56 -18.02
C GLU A 1 9.16 -21.24 -17.82
N SER A 2 9.91 -20.74 -18.84
CA SER A 2 10.62 -19.45 -18.73
C SER A 2 9.70 -18.22 -18.85
N GLU A 3 8.62 -18.29 -19.62
CA GLU A 3 7.67 -17.20 -19.81
C GLU A 3 6.78 -16.95 -18.56
N SER A 4 6.37 -18.00 -17.86
CA SER A 4 5.55 -17.87 -16.65
C SER A 4 6.31 -17.27 -15.45
N ARG A 5 7.64 -17.47 -15.37
CA ARG A 5 8.48 -16.84 -14.34
C ARG A 5 8.69 -15.35 -14.59
N GLY A 6 8.74 -14.91 -15.87
CA GLY A 6 8.85 -13.50 -16.24
C GLY A 6 7.59 -12.69 -15.99
N LEU A 7 6.42 -13.29 -16.22
CA LEU A 7 5.12 -12.60 -16.12
C LEU A 7 4.85 -12.12 -14.70
N GLY A 8 4.95 -13.00 -13.70
CA GLY A 8 4.73 -12.66 -12.30
C GLY A 8 5.65 -11.54 -11.77
N ASP A 9 6.90 -11.50 -12.23
CA ASP A 9 7.87 -10.50 -11.80
C ASP A 9 7.56 -9.10 -12.38
N VAL A 10 7.02 -9.01 -13.58
CA VAL A 10 6.69 -7.73 -14.23
C VAL A 10 5.49 -7.07 -13.56
N TYR A 11 4.40 -7.79 -13.33
CA TYR A 11 3.22 -7.27 -12.62
C TYR A 11 3.52 -6.89 -11.18
N LYS A 12 4.34 -7.71 -10.50
CA LYS A 12 4.80 -7.45 -9.14
C LYS A 12 5.56 -6.13 -9.06
N ARG A 13 6.46 -5.86 -10.00
CA ARG A 13 7.25 -4.63 -10.02
C ARG A 13 6.37 -3.40 -10.20
N GLN A 14 5.41 -3.44 -11.12
CA GLN A 14 4.57 -2.29 -11.41
C GLN A 14 3.68 -1.91 -10.22
N LEU A 15 2.90 -2.86 -9.68
CA LEU A 15 2.08 -2.59 -8.50
C LEU A 15 2.94 -2.20 -7.29
N TYR A 16 4.11 -2.84 -7.12
CA TYR A 16 5.04 -2.48 -6.04
C TYR A 16 5.52 -1.03 -6.16
N LEU A 17 5.90 -0.57 -7.35
CA LEU A 17 6.34 0.82 -7.55
C LEU A 17 5.21 1.80 -7.26
N LEU A 18 4.01 1.53 -7.76
CA LEU A 18 2.83 2.36 -7.48
C LEU A 18 2.53 2.43 -5.98
N ALA A 19 2.50 1.28 -5.29
CA ALA A 19 2.29 1.23 -3.85
C ALA A 19 3.43 1.92 -3.09
N ARG A 20 4.69 1.76 -3.54
CA ARG A 20 5.84 2.37 -2.89
C ARG A 20 5.85 3.90 -2.98
N VAL A 21 5.33 4.49 -4.07
CA VAL A 21 5.10 5.95 -4.13
C VAL A 21 4.16 6.37 -3.01
N ALA A 22 3.04 5.68 -2.85
CA ALA A 22 2.06 5.99 -1.80
C ALA A 22 2.65 5.81 -0.39
N ASP A 23 3.42 4.73 -0.14
CA ASP A 23 4.14 4.51 1.12
C ASP A 23 5.11 5.66 1.42
N THR A 24 5.92 6.06 0.43
CA THR A 24 6.91 7.14 0.60
C THR A 24 6.24 8.48 0.94
N ILE A 25 5.06 8.76 0.39
CA ILE A 25 4.28 9.94 0.75
C ILE A 25 3.78 9.81 2.21
N ALA A 26 3.17 8.68 2.55
CA ALA A 26 2.56 8.45 3.86
C ALA A 26 3.58 8.39 5.01
N ASP A 27 4.77 7.85 4.76
CA ASP A 27 5.84 7.71 5.76
C ASP A 27 6.74 8.94 5.87
N SER A 28 6.42 10.02 5.14
CA SER A 28 7.19 11.26 5.23
C SER A 28 7.18 11.80 6.65
N LYS A 29 8.38 12.13 7.14
CA LYS A 29 8.58 12.78 8.44
C LYS A 29 8.37 14.29 8.40
N HIS A 30 8.13 14.83 7.21
CA HIS A 30 7.99 16.26 6.96
C HIS A 30 6.69 16.54 6.23
N GLY A 31 6.07 17.63 6.61
CA GLY A 31 4.81 18.10 6.05
C GLY A 31 3.65 18.02 7.07
N GLU A 32 2.68 18.89 6.87
CA GLU A 32 1.43 18.84 7.63
C GLU A 32 0.57 17.68 7.17
N THR A 33 -0.20 17.09 8.08
CA THR A 33 -1.10 15.96 7.77
C THR A 33 -1.97 16.22 6.54
N ASP A 34 -2.58 17.40 6.45
CA ASP A 34 -3.46 17.76 5.33
C ASP A 34 -2.71 17.83 4.00
N PHE A 35 -1.45 18.27 4.02
CA PHE A 35 -0.60 18.28 2.82
C PHE A 35 -0.33 16.87 2.31
N LEU A 36 0.08 15.95 3.17
CA LEU A 36 0.36 14.56 2.81
C LEU A 36 -0.90 13.82 2.37
N LEU A 37 -2.03 14.06 3.04
CA LEU A 37 -3.34 13.51 2.64
C LEU A 37 -3.76 14.00 1.25
N ASN A 38 -3.55 15.27 0.94
CA ASN A 38 -3.86 15.82 -0.38
C ASN A 38 -2.95 15.21 -1.45
N LEU A 39 -1.64 15.10 -1.20
CA LEU A 39 -0.71 14.45 -2.12
C LEU A 39 -1.10 13.00 -2.41
N LEU A 40 -1.48 12.22 -1.40
CA LEU A 40 -1.93 10.84 -1.57
C LEU A 40 -3.20 10.75 -2.43
N ARG A 41 -4.19 11.62 -2.16
CA ARG A 41 -5.45 11.66 -2.92
C ARG A 41 -5.22 12.06 -4.37
N GLU A 42 -4.45 13.13 -4.61
CA GLU A 42 -4.14 13.61 -5.95
C GLU A 42 -3.32 12.58 -6.74
N TYR A 43 -2.33 11.94 -6.12
CA TYR A 43 -1.58 10.84 -6.71
C TYR A 43 -2.50 9.70 -7.13
N ASN A 44 -3.36 9.24 -6.23
CA ASN A 44 -4.31 8.16 -6.53
C ASN A 44 -5.27 8.55 -7.65
N ASP A 45 -5.79 9.79 -7.65
CA ASP A 45 -6.70 10.25 -8.69
C ASP A 45 -6.03 10.29 -10.08
N VAL A 46 -4.74 10.63 -10.15
CA VAL A 46 -3.99 10.55 -11.41
C VAL A 46 -3.77 9.10 -11.83
N ALA A 47 -3.32 8.24 -10.92
CA ALA A 47 -3.14 6.82 -11.20
C ALA A 47 -4.44 6.17 -11.70
N GLN A 48 -5.59 6.52 -11.11
CA GLN A 48 -6.93 6.05 -11.49
C GLN A 48 -7.46 6.70 -12.78
N GLY A 49 -6.72 7.64 -13.39
CA GLY A 49 -7.16 8.36 -14.59
C GLY A 49 -8.30 9.36 -14.35
N LYS A 50 -8.56 9.75 -13.11
CA LYS A 50 -9.56 10.78 -12.75
C LYS A 50 -9.03 12.19 -12.94
N ASN A 51 -7.71 12.35 -12.86
CA ASN A 51 -6.99 13.59 -13.10
C ASN A 51 -5.82 13.30 -14.05
N SER A 52 -5.39 14.32 -14.81
CA SER A 52 -4.26 14.22 -15.76
C SER A 52 -2.99 14.92 -15.27
N THR A 53 -3.05 15.63 -14.15
CA THR A 53 -1.93 16.42 -13.64
C THR A 53 -1.45 15.87 -12.31
N LEU A 54 -0.22 15.33 -12.30
CA LEU A 54 0.44 14.89 -11.08
C LEU A 54 0.71 16.11 -10.16
N PRO A 55 0.59 15.91 -8.84
CA PRO A 55 1.06 16.91 -7.88
C PRO A 55 2.59 17.06 -7.97
N ASP A 56 3.10 18.17 -7.45
CA ASP A 56 4.54 18.43 -7.38
C ASP A 56 5.15 17.68 -6.19
N PHE A 57 6.04 16.75 -6.48
CA PHE A 57 6.77 15.95 -5.47
C PHE A 57 8.17 16.50 -5.18
N THR A 58 8.58 17.63 -5.75
CA THR A 58 9.95 18.15 -5.65
C THR A 58 10.37 18.38 -4.20
N GLU A 59 9.56 19.08 -3.44
CA GLU A 59 9.84 19.34 -2.03
C GLU A 59 9.94 18.06 -1.22
N LEU A 60 9.01 17.12 -1.46
CA LEU A 60 9.01 15.82 -0.76
C LEU A 60 10.23 14.97 -1.13
N ALA A 61 10.68 15.02 -2.39
CA ALA A 61 11.86 14.30 -2.86
C ALA A 61 13.16 14.87 -2.26
N GLU A 62 13.26 16.19 -2.10
CA GLU A 62 14.44 16.85 -1.56
C GLU A 62 14.71 16.52 -0.08
N ILE A 63 13.66 16.25 0.68
CA ILE A 63 13.76 15.97 2.12
C ILE A 63 13.90 14.48 2.44
N GLN A 64 13.80 13.59 1.43
CA GLN A 64 14.02 12.15 1.65
C GLN A 64 15.47 11.86 2.05
N THR A 65 15.64 11.06 3.10
CA THR A 65 16.96 10.59 3.54
C THR A 65 17.44 9.40 2.71
N ASN A 66 16.54 8.68 2.07
CA ASN A 66 16.82 7.55 1.20
C ASN A 66 16.79 8.01 -0.26
N GLU A 67 17.95 8.00 -0.94
CA GLU A 67 18.07 8.46 -2.33
C GLU A 67 17.19 7.65 -3.30
N ASN A 68 16.96 6.36 -3.05
CA ASN A 68 16.07 5.56 -3.90
C ASN A 68 14.61 6.02 -3.79
N GLU A 69 14.17 6.48 -2.62
CA GLU A 69 12.84 7.05 -2.41
C GLU A 69 12.74 8.44 -3.03
N ALA A 70 13.79 9.25 -2.90
CA ALA A 70 13.87 10.54 -3.57
C ALA A 70 13.80 10.39 -5.10
N GLU A 71 14.53 9.43 -5.67
CA GLU A 71 14.51 9.13 -7.10
C GLU A 71 13.12 8.64 -7.54
N LEU A 72 12.47 7.78 -6.75
CA LEU A 72 11.12 7.31 -7.02
C LEU A 72 10.12 8.47 -7.10
N LEU A 73 10.18 9.41 -6.17
CA LEU A 73 9.31 10.60 -6.17
C LEU A 73 9.57 11.53 -7.36
N ARG A 74 10.83 11.67 -7.80
CA ARG A 74 11.16 12.47 -9.00
C ARG A 74 10.65 11.82 -10.30
N ASN A 75 10.41 10.50 -10.29
CA ASN A 75 10.01 9.72 -11.46
C ASN A 75 8.58 9.15 -11.35
N VAL A 76 7.71 9.75 -10.57
CA VAL A 76 6.32 9.28 -10.39
C VAL A 76 5.57 9.21 -11.73
N SER A 77 5.84 10.15 -12.66
CA SER A 77 5.25 10.12 -14.01
C SER A 77 5.56 8.81 -14.71
N ASP A 78 6.82 8.41 -14.73
CA ASP A 78 7.27 7.17 -15.40
C ASP A 78 6.64 5.92 -14.72
N VAL A 79 6.43 5.99 -13.41
CA VAL A 79 5.76 4.90 -12.67
C VAL A 79 4.30 4.78 -13.07
N VAL A 80 3.58 5.90 -13.23
CA VAL A 80 2.17 5.89 -13.66
C VAL A 80 2.07 5.50 -15.13
N ASP A 81 2.89 6.07 -16.00
CA ASP A 81 2.91 5.78 -17.44
C ASP A 81 3.28 4.32 -17.72
N GLY A 82 4.07 3.71 -16.84
CA GLY A 82 4.40 2.29 -16.89
C GLY A 82 3.18 1.35 -16.87
N LEU A 83 2.00 1.82 -16.47
CA LEU A 83 0.76 1.06 -16.58
C LEU A 83 0.35 0.80 -18.03
N GLU A 84 0.70 1.67 -18.97
CA GLU A 84 0.26 1.57 -20.36
C GLU A 84 0.75 0.32 -21.10
N VAL A 85 1.82 -0.32 -20.62
CA VAL A 85 2.35 -1.54 -21.23
C VAL A 85 1.51 -2.78 -20.93
N TYR A 86 0.57 -2.70 -19.98
CA TYR A 86 -0.26 -3.82 -19.55
C TYR A 86 -1.63 -3.82 -20.24
N SER A 87 -2.27 -5.00 -20.27
CA SER A 87 -3.64 -5.11 -20.75
C SER A 87 -4.59 -4.23 -19.90
N LYS A 88 -5.73 -3.82 -20.47
CA LYS A 88 -6.70 -3.02 -19.71
C LYS A 88 -7.24 -3.75 -18.48
N GLU A 89 -7.36 -5.08 -18.55
CA GLU A 89 -7.77 -5.90 -17.41
C GLU A 89 -6.71 -5.91 -16.32
N ASP A 90 -5.43 -6.10 -16.67
CA ASP A 90 -4.33 -6.05 -15.70
C ASP A 90 -4.20 -4.68 -15.04
N GLN A 91 -4.31 -3.59 -15.85
CA GLN A 91 -4.36 -2.23 -15.32
C GLN A 91 -5.48 -2.08 -14.30
N ARG A 92 -6.70 -2.55 -14.62
CA ARG A 92 -7.84 -2.51 -13.71
C ARG A 92 -7.57 -3.23 -12.40
N LEU A 93 -7.01 -4.43 -12.45
CA LEU A 93 -6.68 -5.21 -11.25
C LEU A 93 -5.61 -4.53 -10.39
N MET A 94 -4.57 -3.95 -11.00
CA MET A 94 -3.54 -3.20 -10.27
C MET A 94 -4.11 -1.94 -9.62
N LEU A 95 -4.94 -1.19 -10.34
CA LEU A 95 -5.53 0.05 -9.86
C LEU A 95 -6.57 -0.17 -8.76
N GLU A 96 -7.37 -1.24 -8.85
CA GLU A 96 -8.27 -1.65 -7.76
C GLU A 96 -7.47 -1.95 -6.46
N CYS A 97 -6.35 -2.66 -6.58
CA CYS A 97 -5.49 -2.96 -5.43
C CYS A 97 -4.84 -1.69 -4.88
N LEU A 98 -4.31 -0.83 -5.75
CA LEU A 98 -3.69 0.45 -5.36
C LEU A 98 -4.68 1.33 -4.60
N ASP A 99 -5.91 1.47 -5.07
CA ASP A 99 -6.95 2.29 -4.43
C ASP A 99 -7.21 1.84 -2.97
N ILE A 100 -7.25 0.53 -2.75
CA ILE A 100 -7.42 -0.03 -1.41
C ILE A 100 -6.19 0.23 -0.54
N ILE A 101 -4.97 0.04 -1.07
CA ILE A 101 -3.71 0.31 -0.34
C ILE A 101 -3.67 1.79 0.07
N VAL A 102 -3.88 2.71 -0.88
CA VAL A 102 -3.88 4.16 -0.61
C VAL A 102 -4.93 4.52 0.44
N SER A 103 -6.12 3.89 0.39
CA SER A 103 -7.14 4.12 1.42
C SER A 103 -6.66 3.70 2.82
N GLY A 104 -5.83 2.67 2.92
CA GLY A 104 -5.20 2.25 4.18
C GLY A 104 -4.19 3.27 4.69
N GLN A 105 -3.39 3.83 3.81
CA GLN A 105 -2.39 4.85 4.16
C GLN A 105 -3.01 6.20 4.52
N ILE A 106 -4.08 6.60 3.83
CA ILE A 106 -4.88 7.77 4.22
C ILE A 106 -5.42 7.59 5.64
N LEU A 107 -6.01 6.43 5.91
CA LEU A 107 -6.53 6.11 7.23
C LEU A 107 -5.45 6.14 8.33
N ASP A 108 -4.25 5.68 7.99
CA ASP A 108 -3.09 5.68 8.88
C ASP A 108 -2.62 7.09 9.21
N LEU A 109 -2.50 7.95 8.20
CA LEU A 109 -2.19 9.37 8.39
C LEU A 109 -3.29 10.13 9.16
N GLU A 110 -4.56 9.82 8.93
CA GLU A 110 -5.66 10.43 9.68
C GLU A 110 -5.65 10.03 11.16
N ARG A 111 -5.17 8.81 11.48
CA ARG A 111 -5.09 8.28 12.85
C ARG A 111 -3.87 8.76 13.62
N PHE A 112 -2.72 8.67 12.99
CA PHE A 112 -1.43 8.86 13.66
C PHE A 112 -0.74 10.17 13.27
N GLY A 113 -1.15 10.79 12.18
CA GLY A 113 -0.41 11.91 11.58
C GLY A 113 0.92 11.49 10.96
N PRO A 114 1.75 12.47 10.56
CA PRO A 114 3.10 12.24 10.08
C PRO A 114 3.98 11.57 11.15
N ALA A 115 4.98 10.81 10.71
CA ALA A 115 5.93 10.17 11.63
C ALA A 115 6.61 11.22 12.51
N ASN A 116 6.36 11.18 13.83
CA ASN A 116 6.84 12.16 14.80
C ASN A 116 7.68 11.48 15.87
N GLU A 117 9.01 11.60 15.77
CA GLU A 117 9.94 10.98 16.73
C GLU A 117 9.81 11.61 18.12
N GLY A 118 9.50 10.79 19.12
CA GLY A 118 9.32 11.24 20.51
C GLY A 118 7.96 11.90 20.79
N GLY A 119 7.02 11.81 19.85
CA GLY A 119 5.63 12.25 20.05
C GLY A 119 4.84 11.37 21.01
N GLU A 120 3.61 11.78 21.32
CA GLU A 120 2.67 10.98 22.10
C GLU A 120 2.30 9.70 21.32
N ILE A 121 2.30 8.55 22.00
CA ILE A 121 1.94 7.28 21.37
C ILE A 121 0.43 7.18 21.25
N SER A 122 -0.05 7.04 20.03
CA SER A 122 -1.43 6.69 19.71
C SER A 122 -1.53 5.22 19.31
N ALA A 123 -2.56 4.52 19.79
CA ALA A 123 -2.77 3.12 19.50
C ALA A 123 -4.11 2.87 18.81
N LEU A 124 -4.19 1.79 18.02
CA LEU A 124 -5.47 1.38 17.46
C LEU A 124 -6.45 1.01 18.58
N PRO A 125 -7.71 1.45 18.51
CA PRO A 125 -8.69 1.18 19.57
C PRO A 125 -9.08 -0.30 19.64
N THR A 126 -9.26 -0.97 18.51
CA THR A 126 -9.85 -2.32 18.46
C THR A 126 -9.09 -3.27 17.53
N GLY A 127 -9.29 -4.58 17.73
CA GLY A 127 -8.78 -5.62 16.84
C GLY A 127 -9.40 -5.57 15.44
N GLU A 128 -10.62 -5.05 15.32
CA GLU A 128 -11.30 -4.88 14.04
C GLU A 128 -10.61 -3.81 13.19
N GLU A 129 -10.15 -2.71 13.79
CA GLU A 129 -9.40 -1.68 13.09
C GLU A 129 -8.00 -2.15 12.66
N MET A 130 -7.36 -2.98 13.50
CA MET A 130 -6.11 -3.63 13.12
C MET A 130 -6.33 -4.61 11.94
N ASP A 131 -7.42 -5.36 11.96
CA ASP A 131 -7.78 -6.29 10.89
C ASP A 131 -8.13 -5.58 9.59
N ASP A 132 -8.86 -4.45 9.66
CA ASP A 132 -9.16 -3.59 8.50
C ASP A 132 -7.89 -2.98 7.91
N TYR A 133 -7.01 -2.44 8.74
CA TYR A 133 -5.71 -1.94 8.30
C TYR A 133 -4.90 -3.03 7.58
N ALA A 134 -4.75 -4.19 8.22
CA ALA A 134 -4.03 -5.32 7.64
C ALA A 134 -4.65 -5.81 6.32
N TYR A 135 -5.99 -5.73 6.19
CA TYR A 135 -6.65 -6.02 4.93
C TYR A 135 -6.28 -5.01 3.85
N ARG A 136 -6.38 -3.71 4.15
CA ARG A 136 -6.14 -2.65 3.16
C ARG A 136 -4.72 -2.69 2.62
N VAL A 137 -3.72 -2.77 3.49
CA VAL A 137 -2.31 -2.67 3.07
C VAL A 137 -1.71 -4.00 2.58
N ALA A 138 -2.30 -5.15 2.89
CA ALA A 138 -1.72 -6.44 2.52
C ALA A 138 -2.74 -7.52 2.12
N GLY A 139 -3.91 -7.61 2.77
CA GLY A 139 -4.97 -8.55 2.37
C GLY A 139 -5.48 -8.29 0.95
N SER A 140 -5.60 -7.01 0.56
CA SER A 140 -5.95 -6.57 -0.80
C SER A 140 -4.94 -7.06 -1.84
N VAL A 141 -3.66 -7.08 -1.49
CA VAL A 141 -2.60 -7.64 -2.34
C VAL A 141 -2.79 -9.15 -2.53
N GLY A 142 -3.27 -9.85 -1.49
CA GLY A 142 -3.66 -11.27 -1.60
C GLY A 142 -4.82 -11.48 -2.59
N VAL A 143 -5.81 -10.59 -2.60
CA VAL A 143 -6.89 -10.59 -3.61
C VAL A 143 -6.34 -10.35 -5.00
N PHE A 144 -5.50 -9.32 -5.16
CA PHE A 144 -4.84 -9.00 -6.42
C PHE A 144 -4.11 -10.21 -7.00
N TRP A 145 -3.25 -10.85 -6.22
CA TRP A 145 -2.52 -12.03 -6.67
C TRP A 145 -3.43 -13.22 -7.00
N SER A 146 -4.53 -13.38 -6.28
CA SER A 146 -5.52 -14.42 -6.58
C SER A 146 -6.18 -14.17 -7.94
N LYS A 147 -6.58 -12.91 -8.21
CA LYS A 147 -7.16 -12.51 -9.51
C LYS A 147 -6.15 -12.70 -10.66
N MET A 148 -4.92 -12.20 -10.50
CA MET A 148 -3.86 -12.36 -11.50
C MET A 148 -3.53 -13.83 -11.78
N SER A 149 -3.56 -14.67 -10.75
CA SER A 149 -3.33 -16.12 -10.91
C SER A 149 -4.43 -16.78 -11.70
N LEU A 150 -5.69 -16.42 -11.47
CA LEU A 150 -6.84 -16.94 -12.24
C LEU A 150 -6.84 -16.43 -13.68
N GLU A 151 -6.42 -15.19 -13.90
CA GLU A 151 -6.36 -14.59 -15.24
C GLU A 151 -5.27 -15.23 -16.12
N HIS A 152 -4.08 -15.47 -15.55
CA HIS A 152 -2.89 -15.81 -16.34
C HIS A 152 -2.31 -17.20 -16.13
N LEU A 153 -2.58 -17.87 -15.01
CA LEU A 153 -1.84 -19.08 -14.62
C LEU A 153 -2.70 -20.32 -14.47
N MET A 154 -3.95 -20.17 -14.04
CA MET A 154 -4.79 -21.31 -13.67
C MET A 154 -6.28 -20.99 -13.77
N SER A 155 -7.08 -22.03 -13.86
CA SER A 155 -8.53 -21.91 -13.69
C SER A 155 -8.98 -22.77 -12.51
N LEU A 156 -9.98 -22.31 -11.78
CA LEU A 156 -10.59 -23.04 -10.67
C LEU A 156 -12.10 -23.21 -10.93
N PRO A 157 -12.70 -24.28 -10.45
CA PRO A 157 -14.15 -24.38 -10.40
C PRO A 157 -14.73 -23.26 -9.52
N PRO A 158 -15.87 -22.65 -9.88
CA PRO A 158 -16.43 -21.49 -9.15
C PRO A 158 -16.62 -21.74 -7.64
N GLU A 159 -16.92 -22.96 -7.23
CA GLU A 159 -17.09 -23.33 -5.83
C GLU A 159 -15.77 -23.27 -5.03
N LYS A 160 -14.61 -23.26 -5.69
CA LYS A 160 -13.28 -23.16 -5.07
C LYS A 160 -12.69 -21.76 -5.10
N GLU A 161 -13.21 -20.88 -5.94
CA GLU A 161 -12.68 -19.52 -6.08
C GLU A 161 -12.79 -18.75 -4.76
N LYS A 162 -13.94 -18.83 -4.09
CA LYS A 162 -14.14 -18.15 -2.80
C LYS A 162 -13.09 -18.57 -1.78
N GLU A 163 -12.85 -19.88 -1.63
CA GLU A 163 -11.83 -20.40 -0.70
C GLU A 163 -10.42 -19.91 -1.09
N PHE A 164 -10.13 -19.83 -2.39
CA PHE A 164 -8.85 -19.35 -2.90
C PHE A 164 -8.62 -17.88 -2.54
N PHE A 165 -9.62 -17.01 -2.75
CA PHE A 165 -9.55 -15.61 -2.33
C PHE A 165 -9.42 -15.45 -0.81
N ASP A 166 -10.21 -16.19 -0.03
CA ASP A 166 -10.13 -16.15 1.43
C ASP A 166 -8.73 -16.53 1.94
N LYS A 167 -8.07 -17.51 1.30
CA LYS A 167 -6.68 -17.88 1.60
C LYS A 167 -5.69 -16.79 1.21
N GLY A 168 -5.86 -16.15 0.05
CA GLY A 168 -5.04 -15.02 -0.39
C GLY A 168 -5.10 -13.86 0.60
N ILE A 169 -6.31 -13.47 1.02
CA ILE A 169 -6.53 -12.43 2.03
C ILE A 169 -5.84 -12.78 3.35
N ARG A 170 -6.06 -14.00 3.85
CA ARG A 170 -5.45 -14.45 5.11
C ARG A 170 -3.93 -14.45 5.04
N PHE A 171 -3.36 -14.86 3.92
CA PHE A 171 -1.92 -14.85 3.72
C PHE A 171 -1.35 -13.43 3.75
N GLY A 172 -1.97 -12.49 3.03
CA GLY A 172 -1.56 -11.08 3.06
C GLY A 172 -1.65 -10.49 4.46
N LYS A 173 -2.79 -10.66 5.14
CA LYS A 173 -2.96 -10.21 6.53
C LYS A 173 -1.91 -10.81 7.47
N ALA A 174 -1.61 -12.11 7.34
CA ALA A 174 -0.61 -12.77 8.19
C ALA A 174 0.79 -12.18 8.00
N LEU A 175 1.18 -11.83 6.77
CA LEU A 175 2.44 -11.13 6.51
C LEU A 175 2.46 -9.75 7.17
N GLN A 176 1.34 -9.01 7.11
CA GLN A 176 1.25 -7.70 7.77
C GLN A 176 1.32 -7.81 9.29
N MET A 177 0.71 -8.85 9.89
CA MET A 177 0.86 -9.09 11.32
C MET A 177 2.33 -9.33 11.72
N ILE A 178 3.09 -10.04 10.89
CA ILE A 178 4.53 -10.25 11.12
C ILE A 178 5.28 -8.91 11.04
N ASN A 179 4.94 -8.06 10.07
CA ASN A 179 5.53 -6.72 9.95
C ASN A 179 5.22 -5.87 11.19
N ILE A 180 3.96 -5.79 11.59
CA ILE A 180 3.53 -5.05 12.79
C ILE A 180 4.32 -5.52 14.03
N LEU A 181 4.45 -6.84 14.23
CA LEU A 181 5.19 -7.37 15.39
C LEU A 181 6.69 -7.09 15.32
N ARG A 182 7.28 -7.14 14.13
CA ARG A 182 8.69 -6.85 13.90
C ARG A 182 9.02 -5.38 14.15
N ASP A 183 8.12 -4.51 13.70
CA ASP A 183 8.37 -3.07 13.62
C ASP A 183 7.85 -2.30 14.86
N ILE A 184 7.29 -2.99 15.88
CA ILE A 184 6.84 -2.38 17.16
C ILE A 184 7.85 -1.36 17.73
N PRO A 185 9.17 -1.66 17.85
CA PRO A 185 10.09 -0.70 18.45
C PRO A 185 10.25 0.59 17.62
N GLU A 186 10.16 0.48 16.30
CA GLU A 186 10.26 1.60 15.39
C GLU A 186 8.97 2.40 15.37
N ASP A 187 7.82 1.74 15.23
CA ASP A 187 6.50 2.35 15.23
C ASP A 187 6.25 3.16 16.52
N LEU A 188 6.57 2.59 17.69
CA LEU A 188 6.44 3.29 18.96
C LEU A 188 7.35 4.53 19.04
N ARG A 189 8.53 4.49 18.43
CA ARG A 189 9.43 5.65 18.36
C ARG A 189 8.80 6.80 17.58
N PHE A 190 7.99 6.47 16.56
CA PHE A 190 7.26 7.44 15.73
C PHE A 190 5.84 7.75 16.22
N GLY A 191 5.50 7.33 17.45
CA GLY A 191 4.20 7.61 18.06
C GLY A 191 3.07 6.72 17.58
N ARG A 192 3.35 5.64 16.85
CA ARG A 192 2.35 4.73 16.27
C ARG A 192 2.31 3.39 17.02
N CYS A 193 1.13 2.88 17.30
CA CYS A 193 0.95 1.54 17.86
C CYS A 193 -0.19 0.81 17.17
N TYR A 194 0.15 -0.18 16.35
CA TYR A 194 -0.84 -1.00 15.65
C TYR A 194 -1.44 -2.10 16.54
N ILE A 195 -0.87 -2.34 17.73
CA ILE A 195 -1.45 -3.29 18.68
C ILE A 195 -2.62 -2.59 19.40
N PRO A 196 -3.85 -3.16 19.31
CA PRO A 196 -5.02 -2.55 19.90
C PRO A 196 -4.92 -2.37 21.42
N VAL A 197 -5.41 -1.25 21.92
CA VAL A 197 -5.50 -0.97 23.36
C VAL A 197 -6.21 -2.11 24.11
N SER A 198 -7.24 -2.69 23.49
CA SER A 198 -7.98 -3.82 24.07
C SER A 198 -7.12 -5.08 24.32
N TYR A 199 -5.96 -5.20 23.69
CA TYR A 199 -5.05 -6.34 23.88
C TYR A 199 -3.94 -6.06 24.90
N THR A 200 -3.73 -4.81 25.27
CA THR A 200 -2.67 -4.37 26.19
C THR A 200 -3.12 -4.23 27.64
N HIS A 201 -4.42 -4.35 27.90
CA HIS A 201 -5.03 -4.24 29.23
C HIS A 201 -5.72 -5.56 29.66
N LEU A 202 -4.95 -6.66 29.63
CA LEU A 202 -5.37 -7.95 30.21
C LEU A 202 -4.91 -8.07 31.66
#